data_7f66a0abcccf34056b468ba68ac077ff
#
_entry.id   7f66a0abcccf34056b468ba68ac077ff
#
_cell.length_a   1.000
_cell.length_b   1.000
_cell.length_c   1.000
_cell.angle_alpha   90.00
_cell.angle_beta   90.00
_cell.angle_gamma   90.00
#
_symmetry.space_group_name_H-M   'P 1'
#
loop_
_entity.id
_entity.type
_entity.pdbx_description
1 polymer ?
#
loop_
_entity_poly.entity_id
_entity_poly.type
_entity_poly.pdbx_seq_one_letter_code
_entity_poly.pdbx_strand_id
1 'polypeptide(L)'
;MKYSQYFLHTNKDAKELDSINATLLQKGGFIDQTMSGVYTFLPIGLRVLNKIENIVREEMDTIASELLMPALSPVELWETTGRTDIDVLFEARGANDASRKRNDGRYILNSTHEEIVTPLAKKRRLSYKDFPFAVYQIQTKFRNEERAKSGLMRGREFRMKDLYSFHTSEEDLLAFYETAKIAYMNVFKRLGIWEDTKITKASGGDFTTGFSHEFQAICESGEDVICIDNKTGEAFNKEVAPKDGDFTQHNASEIGNIFPLNTKFSKAFDYTYTNKEGKQQIVYMGSYGIGTSRLMGVLVEKFHDEKGIIWPKSVAPFTIYLAGLNIDDEEIKQQADAAYEELTKAGIETLYDDRNIAPGAKFSDADLLGIPYRIVVSKKTNRQVELKERTSPESTLLDIAPCIARLKQ
;
A
#
# COMPACT_ATOMS: atom_id res chain seq x y z
N MET A 1 -19.20 4.54 13.80
CA MET A 1 -18.26 5.29 14.68
C MET A 1 -18.72 6.73 14.78
N LYS A 2 -18.85 7.30 15.98
CA LYS A 2 -19.18 8.74 16.17
C LYS A 2 -17.92 9.59 16.06
N TYR A 3 -18.00 10.74 15.37
CA TYR A 3 -16.86 11.63 15.14
C TYR A 3 -16.31 12.19 16.47
N SER A 4 -17.19 12.58 17.39
CA SER A 4 -16.80 13.09 18.71
C SER A 4 -16.01 12.12 19.58
N GLN A 5 -16.08 10.80 19.27
CA GLN A 5 -15.41 9.72 19.99
C GLN A 5 -14.20 9.15 19.20
N TYR A 6 -13.98 9.65 17.99
CA TYR A 6 -12.92 9.14 17.11
C TYR A 6 -11.70 10.04 17.18
N PHE A 7 -10.52 9.45 17.29
CA PHE A 7 -9.27 10.21 17.25
C PHE A 7 -9.02 10.73 15.83
N LEU A 8 -9.82 11.74 15.45
CA LEU A 8 -9.82 12.38 14.14
C LEU A 8 -9.88 13.88 14.31
N HIS A 9 -8.96 14.57 13.64
CA HIS A 9 -8.96 16.02 13.54
C HIS A 9 -8.55 16.41 12.11
N THR A 10 -9.40 17.18 11.43
CA THR A 10 -9.09 17.76 10.14
C THR A 10 -8.44 19.12 10.32
N ASN A 11 -7.33 19.40 9.65
CA ASN A 11 -6.64 20.69 9.70
C ASN A 11 -6.59 21.32 8.30
N LYS A 12 -7.67 22.00 7.92
CA LYS A 12 -7.82 22.61 6.59
C LYS A 12 -6.83 23.73 6.31
N ASP A 13 -6.38 24.40 7.37
CA ASP A 13 -5.46 25.54 7.29
C ASP A 13 -3.99 25.11 7.30
N ALA A 14 -3.70 23.81 7.37
CA ALA A 14 -2.34 23.30 7.27
C ALA A 14 -1.72 23.71 5.92
N LYS A 15 -0.41 24.01 5.96
CA LYS A 15 0.35 24.40 4.77
C LYS A 15 0.30 23.30 3.71
N GLU A 16 0.31 23.72 2.47
CA GLU A 16 0.57 22.80 1.35
C GLU A 16 2.00 22.27 1.43
N LEU A 17 2.14 21.00 1.13
CA LEU A 17 3.40 20.27 1.13
C LEU A 17 3.87 20.03 -0.31
N ASP A 18 4.93 19.27 -0.45
CA ASP A 18 5.61 19.00 -1.73
C ASP A 18 4.81 18.07 -2.68
N SER A 19 3.72 17.49 -2.22
CA SER A 19 2.85 16.64 -3.01
C SER A 19 1.40 16.68 -2.53
N ILE A 20 0.49 16.30 -3.40
CA ILE A 20 -0.96 16.26 -3.12
C ILE A 20 -1.25 15.24 -2.02
N ASN A 21 -0.67 14.04 -2.11
CA ASN A 21 -0.89 13.02 -1.09
C ASN A 21 -0.40 13.46 0.29
N ALA A 22 0.78 14.07 0.39
CA ALA A 22 1.30 14.60 1.65
C ALA A 22 0.35 15.65 2.24
N THR A 23 -0.11 16.57 1.40
CA THR A 23 -1.00 17.66 1.80
C THR A 23 -2.36 17.13 2.27
N LEU A 24 -3.05 16.36 1.44
CA LEU A 24 -4.42 15.92 1.71
C LEU A 24 -4.49 14.89 2.84
N LEU A 25 -3.52 13.96 2.92
CA LEU A 25 -3.49 12.97 3.99
C LEU A 25 -3.22 13.61 5.36
N GLN A 26 -2.38 14.63 5.44
CA GLN A 26 -2.16 15.36 6.70
C GLN A 26 -3.35 16.27 7.04
N LYS A 27 -3.87 17.04 6.08
CA LYS A 27 -5.06 17.88 6.28
C LYS A 27 -6.27 17.08 6.75
N GLY A 28 -6.46 15.88 6.17
CA GLY A 28 -7.56 14.96 6.51
C GLY A 28 -7.34 14.15 7.79
N GLY A 29 -6.19 14.25 8.45
CA GLY A 29 -5.89 13.49 9.67
C GLY A 29 -5.70 11.99 9.43
N PHE A 30 -5.23 11.60 8.24
CA PHE A 30 -4.90 10.21 7.91
C PHE A 30 -3.51 9.82 8.39
N ILE A 31 -2.56 10.73 8.28
CA ILE A 31 -1.17 10.55 8.71
C ILE A 31 -0.68 11.77 9.49
N ASP A 32 0.33 11.54 10.33
CA ASP A 32 1.10 12.59 11.00
C ASP A 32 2.59 12.33 10.80
N GLN A 33 3.34 13.37 10.47
CA GLN A 33 4.76 13.26 10.18
C GLN A 33 5.60 13.33 11.45
N THR A 34 6.20 12.21 11.85
CA THR A 34 7.14 12.17 12.99
C THR A 34 8.50 12.78 12.63
N MET A 35 9.01 12.45 11.45
CA MET A 35 10.20 13.04 10.83
C MET A 35 10.15 12.80 9.31
N SER A 36 11.07 13.41 8.57
CA SER A 36 11.13 13.23 7.10
C SER A 36 11.15 11.75 6.69
N GLY A 37 10.12 11.32 5.96
CA GLY A 37 9.95 9.95 5.48
C GLY A 37 9.50 8.93 6.53
N VAL A 38 9.07 9.39 7.73
CA VAL A 38 8.52 8.53 8.79
C VAL A 38 7.20 9.11 9.27
N TYR A 39 6.14 8.33 9.13
CA TYR A 39 4.77 8.76 9.38
C TYR A 39 4.04 7.83 10.35
N THR A 40 3.27 8.45 11.25
CA THR A 40 2.24 7.76 12.02
C THR A 40 0.99 7.65 11.16
N PHE A 41 0.46 6.45 10.97
CA PHE A 41 -0.88 6.26 10.41
C PHE A 41 -1.91 6.45 11.52
N LEU A 42 -2.66 7.54 11.43
CA LEU A 42 -3.74 7.83 12.37
C LEU A 42 -4.93 6.86 12.15
N PRO A 43 -5.89 6.74 13.07
CA PRO A 43 -6.92 5.70 12.99
C PRO A 43 -7.66 5.62 11.64
N ILE A 44 -7.98 6.77 11.03
CA ILE A 44 -8.65 6.79 9.73
C ILE A 44 -7.71 6.36 8.60
N GLY A 45 -6.43 6.75 8.66
CA GLY A 45 -5.41 6.35 7.69
C GLY A 45 -5.08 4.86 7.78
N LEU A 46 -4.99 4.33 9.01
CA LEU A 46 -4.77 2.91 9.24
C LEU A 46 -5.93 2.05 8.70
N ARG A 47 -7.18 2.54 8.74
CA ARG A 47 -8.31 1.84 8.10
C ARG A 47 -8.13 1.70 6.59
N VAL A 48 -7.69 2.77 5.91
CA VAL A 48 -7.41 2.74 4.47
C VAL A 48 -6.26 1.78 4.17
N LEU A 49 -5.14 1.91 4.89
CA LEU A 49 -3.98 1.04 4.72
C LEU A 49 -4.34 -0.44 4.89
N ASN A 50 -5.10 -0.78 5.94
CA ASN A 50 -5.54 -2.15 6.18
C ASN A 50 -6.43 -2.69 5.05
N LYS A 51 -7.30 -1.87 4.46
CA LYS A 51 -8.13 -2.26 3.30
C LYS A 51 -7.27 -2.51 2.05
N ILE A 52 -6.27 -1.66 1.79
CA ILE A 52 -5.29 -1.88 0.73
C ILE A 52 -4.53 -3.20 0.98
N GLU A 53 -4.01 -3.40 2.19
CA GLU A 53 -3.28 -4.61 2.56
C GLU A 53 -4.16 -5.87 2.48
N ASN A 54 -5.45 -5.77 2.78
CA ASN A 54 -6.38 -6.89 2.64
C ASN A 54 -6.61 -7.27 1.17
N ILE A 55 -6.76 -6.30 0.27
CA ILE A 55 -6.84 -6.58 -1.17
C ILE A 55 -5.57 -7.26 -1.66
N VAL A 56 -4.40 -6.78 -1.22
CA VAL A 56 -3.11 -7.42 -1.55
C VAL A 56 -3.05 -8.84 -0.99
N ARG A 57 -3.47 -9.06 0.26
CA ARG A 57 -3.47 -10.37 0.93
C ARG A 57 -4.35 -11.36 0.19
N GLU A 58 -5.58 -10.99 -0.14
CA GLU A 58 -6.53 -11.86 -0.85
C GLU A 58 -6.00 -12.35 -2.21
N GLU A 59 -5.28 -11.51 -2.95
CA GLU A 59 -4.65 -11.93 -4.21
C GLU A 59 -3.39 -12.78 -3.98
N MET A 60 -2.58 -12.46 -2.97
CA MET A 60 -1.37 -13.22 -2.66
C MET A 60 -1.68 -14.61 -2.07
N ASP A 61 -2.75 -14.76 -1.28
CA ASP A 61 -3.18 -16.05 -0.71
C ASP A 61 -3.53 -17.07 -1.80
N THR A 62 -3.83 -16.63 -3.03
CA THR A 62 -4.07 -17.52 -4.16
C THR A 62 -2.82 -18.22 -4.68
N ILE A 63 -1.62 -17.67 -4.40
CA ILE A 63 -0.35 -18.11 -4.98
C ILE A 63 0.75 -18.40 -3.94
N ALA A 64 0.56 -18.01 -2.66
CA ALA A 64 1.58 -18.12 -1.62
C ALA A 64 0.96 -18.22 -0.22
N SER A 65 1.76 -18.56 0.78
CA SER A 65 1.35 -18.59 2.19
C SER A 65 1.90 -17.38 2.95
N GLU A 66 1.05 -16.72 3.76
CA GLU A 66 1.48 -15.61 4.60
C GLU A 66 2.33 -16.09 5.78
N LEU A 67 3.39 -15.37 6.10
CA LEU A 67 4.20 -15.50 7.30
C LEU A 67 4.61 -14.10 7.80
N LEU A 68 5.27 -14.02 8.94
CA LEU A 68 5.85 -12.76 9.43
C LEU A 68 7.28 -13.01 9.88
N MET A 69 8.22 -12.31 9.25
CA MET A 69 9.65 -12.36 9.56
C MET A 69 10.05 -11.17 10.43
N PRO A 70 11.19 -11.25 11.16
CA PRO A 70 11.68 -10.13 11.96
C PRO A 70 12.02 -8.89 11.10
N ALA A 71 11.74 -7.69 11.61
CA ALA A 71 12.17 -6.44 10.99
C ALA A 71 13.66 -6.12 11.24
N LEU A 72 14.28 -6.84 12.19
CA LEU A 72 15.67 -6.72 12.61
C LEU A 72 16.40 -8.03 12.36
N SER A 73 17.60 -7.99 11.81
CA SER A 73 18.43 -9.17 11.57
C SER A 73 19.88 -8.93 11.98
N PRO A 74 20.64 -10.00 12.30
CA PRO A 74 22.08 -9.89 12.51
C PRO A 74 22.80 -9.49 11.21
N VAL A 75 23.85 -8.67 11.34
CA VAL A 75 24.60 -8.16 10.18
C VAL A 75 25.27 -9.29 9.37
N GLU A 76 25.62 -10.39 10.00
CA GLU A 76 26.29 -11.54 9.38
C GLU A 76 25.49 -12.17 8.23
N LEU A 77 24.16 -12.05 8.25
CA LEU A 77 23.31 -12.50 7.13
C LEU A 77 23.55 -11.66 5.88
N TRP A 78 23.75 -10.35 6.05
CA TRP A 78 24.05 -9.40 4.98
C TRP A 78 25.51 -9.51 4.50
N GLU A 79 26.42 -9.80 5.39
CA GLU A 79 27.81 -10.12 5.06
C GLU A 79 27.89 -11.38 4.19
N THR A 80 27.08 -12.40 4.50
CA THR A 80 27.00 -13.64 3.71
C THR A 80 26.57 -13.40 2.27
N THR A 81 25.71 -12.43 2.01
CA THR A 81 25.27 -12.07 0.64
C THR A 81 26.13 -11.01 -0.02
N GLY A 82 27.09 -10.41 0.72
CA GLY A 82 27.92 -9.30 0.24
C GLY A 82 27.13 -8.01 0.01
N ARG A 83 26.02 -7.80 0.75
CA ARG A 83 25.11 -6.67 0.56
C ARG A 83 25.14 -5.64 1.70
N THR A 84 26.19 -5.61 2.50
CA THR A 84 26.41 -4.61 3.56
C THR A 84 26.65 -3.21 3.04
N ASP A 85 27.10 -3.08 1.79
CA ASP A 85 27.48 -1.80 1.17
C ASP A 85 26.32 -1.12 0.41
N ILE A 86 25.08 -1.63 0.57
CA ILE A 86 23.91 -0.97 -0.01
C ILE A 86 23.64 0.34 0.73
N ASP A 87 23.61 1.46 0.02
CA ASP A 87 23.54 2.83 0.55
C ASP A 87 22.33 3.08 1.46
N VAL A 88 21.25 2.32 1.30
CA VAL A 88 20.00 2.51 2.03
C VAL A 88 19.86 1.69 3.31
N LEU A 89 20.91 0.98 3.76
CA LEU A 89 20.85 0.18 4.98
C LEU A 89 20.91 1.05 6.24
N PHE A 90 20.05 0.74 7.21
CA PHE A 90 20.18 1.20 8.59
C PHE A 90 20.86 0.13 9.44
N GLU A 91 21.94 0.50 10.13
CA GLU A 91 22.52 -0.31 11.19
C GLU A 91 21.95 0.11 12.56
N ALA A 92 21.57 -0.87 13.37
CA ALA A 92 21.09 -0.68 14.73
C ALA A 92 22.08 -1.28 15.73
N ARG A 93 22.35 -0.54 16.81
CA ARG A 93 23.22 -0.96 17.95
C ARG A 93 22.61 -0.53 19.27
N GLY A 94 23.12 -1.06 20.38
CA GLY A 94 22.79 -0.57 21.71
C GLY A 94 22.97 0.97 21.80
N ALA A 95 21.91 1.67 22.25
CA ALA A 95 21.85 3.14 22.21
C ALA A 95 22.89 3.86 23.07
N ASN A 96 23.36 3.22 24.15
CA ASN A 96 24.35 3.79 25.10
C ASN A 96 25.29 2.72 25.59
N ASP A 97 26.33 3.14 26.35
CA ASP A 97 27.39 2.24 26.84
C ASP A 97 26.87 1.11 27.72
N ALA A 98 25.88 1.37 28.56
CA ALA A 98 25.26 0.33 29.39
C ALA A 98 24.52 -0.72 28.53
N SER A 99 23.84 -0.30 27.46
CA SER A 99 23.18 -1.19 26.50
C SER A 99 24.21 -2.00 25.70
N ARG A 100 25.25 -1.34 25.18
CA ARG A 100 26.36 -2.01 24.44
C ARG A 100 27.13 -3.02 25.29
N LYS A 101 27.35 -2.71 26.56
CA LYS A 101 27.98 -3.67 27.50
C LYS A 101 27.14 -4.93 27.71
N ARG A 102 25.84 -4.88 27.54
CA ARG A 102 24.95 -6.06 27.61
C ARG A 102 25.01 -6.90 26.35
N ASN A 103 25.00 -6.26 25.20
CA ASN A 103 25.07 -6.88 23.89
C ASN A 103 25.65 -5.84 22.91
N ASP A 104 26.85 -6.09 22.38
CA ASP A 104 27.50 -5.24 21.37
C ASP A 104 27.25 -5.73 19.93
N GLY A 105 26.20 -6.50 19.75
CA GLY A 105 25.79 -6.98 18.42
C GLY A 105 25.45 -5.84 17.47
N ARG A 106 25.79 -6.05 16.21
CA ARG A 106 25.41 -5.20 15.08
C ARG A 106 24.21 -5.81 14.38
N TYR A 107 23.22 -5.00 14.12
CA TYR A 107 21.97 -5.44 13.51
C TYR A 107 21.59 -4.55 12.34
N ILE A 108 20.89 -5.10 11.37
CA ILE A 108 20.33 -4.36 10.26
C ILE A 108 18.80 -4.24 10.46
N LEU A 109 18.27 -3.02 10.32
CA LEU A 109 16.84 -2.80 10.09
C LEU A 109 16.55 -3.16 8.64
N ASN A 110 15.78 -4.21 8.41
CA ASN A 110 15.68 -4.84 7.10
C ASN A 110 15.03 -3.94 6.05
N SER A 111 15.76 -3.67 4.97
CA SER A 111 15.24 -2.99 3.76
C SER A 111 14.51 -3.95 2.82
N THR A 112 14.82 -5.25 2.93
CA THR A 112 14.27 -6.40 2.21
C THR A 112 14.53 -7.67 3.03
N HIS A 113 14.06 -8.86 2.64
CA HIS A 113 14.17 -10.05 3.49
C HIS A 113 14.75 -11.30 2.81
N GLU A 114 15.45 -11.18 1.70
CA GLU A 114 16.14 -12.29 1.05
C GLU A 114 17.12 -12.98 2.01
N GLU A 115 17.82 -12.20 2.83
CA GLU A 115 18.80 -12.64 3.82
C GLU A 115 18.18 -13.46 4.98
N ILE A 116 16.87 -13.31 5.19
CA ILE A 116 16.14 -14.03 6.25
C ILE A 116 15.38 -15.22 5.67
N VAL A 117 14.66 -15.02 4.56
CA VAL A 117 13.79 -16.05 3.99
C VAL A 117 14.59 -17.21 3.41
N THR A 118 15.77 -16.95 2.83
CA THR A 118 16.59 -17.99 2.21
C THR A 118 17.08 -19.02 3.24
N PRO A 119 17.74 -18.64 4.35
CA PRO A 119 18.14 -19.60 5.38
C PRO A 119 16.94 -20.20 6.13
N LEU A 120 15.80 -19.50 6.23
CA LEU A 120 14.57 -20.06 6.78
C LEU A 120 14.04 -21.20 5.88
N ALA A 121 13.97 -20.99 4.58
CA ALA A 121 13.55 -21.97 3.58
C ALA A 121 14.48 -23.19 3.56
N LYS A 122 15.80 -22.96 3.59
CA LYS A 122 16.83 -24.03 3.67
C LYS A 122 16.61 -24.96 4.86
N LYS A 123 16.16 -24.46 6.00
CA LYS A 123 15.86 -25.30 7.20
C LYS A 123 14.60 -26.14 7.06
N ARG A 124 13.73 -25.89 6.08
CA ARG A 124 12.37 -26.46 6.01
C ARG A 124 12.09 -27.26 4.75
N ARG A 125 12.79 -26.98 3.64
CA ARG A 125 12.50 -27.53 2.32
C ARG A 125 13.77 -28.02 1.65
N LEU A 126 14.01 -29.33 1.63
CA LEU A 126 15.27 -29.95 1.19
C LEU A 126 15.08 -31.05 0.14
N SER A 127 13.86 -31.44 -0.17
CA SER A 127 13.56 -32.48 -1.15
C SER A 127 12.84 -31.89 -2.36
N TYR A 128 13.07 -32.43 -3.54
CA TYR A 128 12.34 -32.04 -4.76
C TYR A 128 10.80 -32.08 -4.60
N LYS A 129 10.28 -32.87 -3.63
CA LYS A 129 8.84 -32.95 -3.32
C LYS A 129 8.31 -31.71 -2.60
N ASP A 130 9.20 -30.89 -2.06
CA ASP A 130 8.84 -29.68 -1.33
C ASP A 130 8.65 -28.46 -2.26
N PHE A 131 8.97 -28.58 -3.53
CA PHE A 131 8.95 -27.52 -4.54
C PHE A 131 7.88 -27.75 -5.62
N PRO A 132 7.35 -26.68 -6.25
CA PRO A 132 7.59 -25.27 -5.90
C PRO A 132 6.82 -24.85 -4.65
N PHE A 133 7.25 -23.79 -3.99
CA PHE A 133 6.49 -23.13 -2.94
C PHE A 133 6.79 -21.63 -2.93
N ALA A 134 5.86 -20.86 -2.37
CA ALA A 134 6.05 -19.43 -2.16
C ALA A 134 5.51 -19.01 -0.80
N VAL A 135 6.16 -18.00 -0.22
CA VAL A 135 5.77 -17.37 1.04
C VAL A 135 5.80 -15.85 0.90
N TYR A 136 4.93 -15.14 1.61
CA TYR A 136 4.93 -13.68 1.62
C TYR A 136 4.66 -13.13 3.01
N GLN A 137 4.98 -11.86 3.18
CA GLN A 137 4.61 -11.09 4.36
C GLN A 137 4.16 -9.68 3.96
N ILE A 138 3.45 -9.01 4.86
CA ILE A 138 3.26 -7.57 4.84
C ILE A 138 3.96 -7.01 6.08
N GLN A 139 5.09 -6.33 5.87
CA GLN A 139 6.00 -5.95 6.95
C GLN A 139 6.55 -4.54 6.72
N THR A 140 6.90 -3.87 7.82
CA THR A 140 7.67 -2.61 7.79
C THR A 140 9.07 -2.85 7.22
N LYS A 141 9.49 -1.96 6.33
CA LYS A 141 10.84 -1.88 5.78
C LYS A 141 11.48 -0.56 6.15
N PHE A 142 12.80 -0.57 6.21
CA PHE A 142 13.61 0.59 6.56
C PHE A 142 14.63 0.85 5.46
N ARG A 143 14.65 2.09 4.94
CA ARG A 143 15.63 2.53 3.96
C ARG A 143 16.14 3.92 4.32
N ASN A 144 17.44 4.06 4.48
CA ASN A 144 18.09 5.33 4.78
C ASN A 144 18.13 6.23 3.54
N GLU A 145 16.96 6.58 3.04
CA GLU A 145 16.83 7.44 1.87
C GLU A 145 17.48 8.80 2.11
N GLU A 146 18.37 9.21 1.21
CA GLU A 146 19.02 10.53 1.28
C GLU A 146 17.96 11.65 1.28
N ARG A 147 16.97 11.54 0.41
CA ARG A 147 15.86 12.49 0.27
C ARG A 147 14.53 11.77 0.31
N ALA A 148 13.99 11.62 1.51
CA ALA A 148 12.60 11.23 1.67
C ALA A 148 11.71 12.44 1.29
N LYS A 149 10.81 12.26 0.33
CA LYS A 149 9.95 13.32 -0.22
C LYS A 149 8.63 12.77 -0.73
N SER A 150 7.75 13.67 -1.16
CA SER A 150 6.46 13.31 -1.77
C SER A 150 5.58 12.45 -0.86
N GLY A 151 5.53 12.75 0.44
CA GLY A 151 4.66 12.07 1.40
C GLY A 151 4.94 10.58 1.53
N LEU A 152 3.93 9.76 1.27
CA LEU A 152 4.03 8.30 1.34
C LEU A 152 4.71 7.66 0.13
N MET A 153 5.11 8.44 -0.89
CA MET A 153 5.70 7.89 -2.11
C MET A 153 7.12 7.36 -1.87
N ARG A 154 7.92 8.05 -1.04
CA ARG A 154 9.29 7.66 -0.71
C ARG A 154 9.62 7.94 0.76
N GLY A 155 9.48 6.92 1.58
CA GLY A 155 9.71 6.98 3.03
C GLY A 155 10.96 6.23 3.47
N ARG A 156 11.45 6.57 4.69
CA ARG A 156 12.52 5.84 5.39
C ARG A 156 11.99 4.64 6.17
N GLU A 157 10.75 4.72 6.61
CA GLU A 157 9.99 3.63 7.20
C GLU A 157 8.68 3.50 6.44
N PHE A 158 8.37 2.31 5.91
CA PHE A 158 7.19 2.10 5.06
C PHE A 158 6.72 0.65 5.11
N ARG A 159 5.48 0.45 4.68
CA ARG A 159 4.88 -0.88 4.59
C ARG A 159 5.05 -1.47 3.21
N MET A 160 5.44 -2.75 3.15
CA MET A 160 5.64 -3.49 1.92
C MET A 160 5.11 -4.92 2.06
N LYS A 161 4.43 -5.42 1.02
CA LYS A 161 4.26 -6.84 0.78
C LYS A 161 5.49 -7.32 0.01
N ASP A 162 6.20 -8.25 0.57
CA ASP A 162 7.30 -8.96 -0.09
C ASP A 162 7.00 -10.46 -0.14
N LEU A 163 6.99 -11.02 -1.36
CA LEU A 163 6.77 -12.42 -1.63
C LEU A 163 8.05 -13.02 -2.20
N TYR A 164 8.33 -14.26 -1.83
CA TYR A 164 9.48 -15.04 -2.27
C TYR A 164 9.03 -16.42 -2.74
N SER A 165 9.47 -16.79 -3.94
CA SER A 165 9.17 -18.09 -4.52
C SER A 165 10.44 -18.93 -4.68
N PHE A 166 10.29 -20.25 -4.58
CA PHE A 166 11.40 -21.22 -4.59
C PHE A 166 11.07 -22.35 -5.55
N HIS A 167 12.04 -22.69 -6.41
CA HIS A 167 11.83 -23.54 -7.57
C HIS A 167 13.00 -24.49 -7.80
N THR A 168 12.73 -25.58 -8.51
CA THR A 168 13.74 -26.58 -8.90
C THR A 168 14.42 -26.23 -10.24
N SER A 169 13.87 -25.31 -11.02
CA SER A 169 14.42 -24.88 -12.31
C SER A 169 14.09 -23.42 -12.61
N GLU A 170 14.83 -22.85 -13.56
CA GLU A 170 14.55 -21.50 -14.07
C GLU A 170 13.21 -21.45 -14.82
N GLU A 171 12.87 -22.50 -15.56
CA GLU A 171 11.58 -22.59 -16.27
C GLU A 171 10.38 -22.51 -15.31
N ASP A 172 10.43 -23.24 -14.19
CA ASP A 172 9.40 -23.22 -13.17
C ASP A 172 9.33 -21.85 -12.48
N LEU A 173 10.49 -21.20 -12.20
CA LEU A 173 10.55 -19.82 -11.71
C LEU A 173 9.86 -18.85 -12.67
N LEU A 174 10.13 -18.92 -13.95
CA LEU A 174 9.54 -18.02 -14.96
C LEU A 174 8.05 -18.26 -15.13
N ALA A 175 7.56 -19.49 -15.00
CA ALA A 175 6.13 -19.78 -14.99
C ALA A 175 5.42 -19.13 -13.77
N PHE A 176 6.02 -19.23 -12.60
CA PHE A 176 5.50 -18.55 -11.39
C PHE A 176 5.58 -17.03 -11.51
N TYR A 177 6.61 -16.50 -12.14
CA TYR A 177 6.79 -15.08 -12.43
C TYR A 177 5.60 -14.51 -13.21
N GLU A 178 5.12 -15.20 -14.23
CA GLU A 178 3.92 -14.80 -14.99
C GLU A 178 2.63 -14.91 -14.12
N THR A 179 2.56 -15.92 -13.27
CA THR A 179 1.45 -16.04 -12.29
C THR A 179 1.41 -14.86 -11.33
N ALA A 180 2.56 -14.44 -10.82
CA ALA A 180 2.67 -13.28 -9.94
C ALA A 180 2.28 -11.96 -10.64
N LYS A 181 2.61 -11.79 -11.94
CA LYS A 181 2.15 -10.64 -12.74
C LYS A 181 0.63 -10.54 -12.77
N ILE A 182 -0.07 -11.66 -12.97
CA ILE A 182 -1.54 -11.71 -13.00
C ILE A 182 -2.12 -11.31 -11.64
N ALA A 183 -1.59 -11.84 -10.55
CA ALA A 183 -2.03 -11.48 -9.21
C ALA A 183 -1.83 -9.98 -8.92
N TYR A 184 -0.70 -9.39 -9.32
CA TYR A 184 -0.44 -7.95 -9.21
C TYR A 184 -1.44 -7.12 -10.03
N MET A 185 -1.68 -7.52 -11.27
CA MET A 185 -2.68 -6.87 -12.12
C MET A 185 -4.07 -6.86 -11.44
N ASN A 186 -4.47 -7.96 -10.81
CA ASN A 186 -5.73 -8.05 -10.08
C ASN A 186 -5.76 -7.09 -8.88
N VAL A 187 -4.67 -7.00 -8.09
CA VAL A 187 -4.55 -6.01 -7.01
C VAL A 187 -4.81 -4.60 -7.55
N PHE A 188 -4.12 -4.20 -8.61
CA PHE A 188 -4.22 -2.83 -9.14
C PHE A 188 -5.57 -2.56 -9.82
N LYS A 189 -6.22 -3.55 -10.43
CA LYS A 189 -7.61 -3.46 -10.90
C LYS A 189 -8.58 -3.21 -9.77
N ARG A 190 -8.47 -3.96 -8.68
CA ARG A 190 -9.33 -3.82 -7.49
C ARG A 190 -9.14 -2.47 -6.78
N LEU A 191 -7.94 -1.89 -6.87
CA LEU A 191 -7.63 -0.55 -6.39
C LEU A 191 -8.07 0.56 -7.37
N GLY A 192 -8.46 0.22 -8.61
CA GLY A 192 -8.92 1.17 -9.62
C GLY A 192 -7.80 1.94 -10.34
N ILE A 193 -6.55 1.48 -10.26
CA ILE A 193 -5.37 2.18 -10.85
C ILE A 193 -4.73 1.41 -12.01
N TRP A 194 -5.31 0.30 -12.44
CA TRP A 194 -4.69 -0.55 -13.48
C TRP A 194 -4.54 0.16 -14.83
N GLU A 195 -5.51 0.95 -15.26
CA GLU A 195 -5.48 1.64 -16.56
C GLU A 195 -4.30 2.64 -16.67
N ASP A 196 -3.94 3.24 -15.53
CA ASP A 196 -2.81 4.15 -15.40
C ASP A 196 -1.49 3.43 -15.05
N THR A 197 -1.50 2.12 -14.89
CA THR A 197 -0.32 1.32 -14.54
C THR A 197 0.31 0.70 -15.78
N LYS A 198 1.62 0.83 -15.93
CA LYS A 198 2.41 0.19 -16.99
C LYS A 198 3.36 -0.83 -16.40
N ILE A 199 3.49 -1.98 -17.05
CA ILE A 199 4.56 -2.94 -16.75
C ILE A 199 5.76 -2.49 -17.56
N THR A 200 6.81 -2.04 -16.87
CA THR A 200 8.02 -1.53 -17.50
C THR A 200 9.18 -2.50 -17.34
N LYS A 201 10.01 -2.60 -18.36
CA LYS A 201 11.34 -3.21 -18.21
C LYS A 201 12.23 -2.24 -17.44
N ALA A 202 12.93 -2.76 -16.45
CA ALA A 202 13.87 -2.02 -15.62
C ALA A 202 15.17 -2.79 -15.41
N SER A 203 16.19 -2.12 -14.91
CA SER A 203 17.42 -2.76 -14.47
C SER A 203 17.15 -3.72 -13.31
N GLY A 204 17.81 -4.87 -13.30
CA GLY A 204 17.72 -5.80 -12.17
C GLY A 204 18.46 -5.34 -10.92
N GLY A 205 19.23 -4.25 -10.99
CA GLY A 205 19.98 -3.66 -9.87
C GLY A 205 20.82 -4.69 -9.13
N ASP A 206 20.79 -4.60 -7.79
CA ASP A 206 21.51 -5.52 -6.89
C ASP A 206 20.89 -6.92 -6.79
N PHE A 207 19.77 -7.18 -7.45
CA PHE A 207 19.05 -8.45 -7.34
C PHE A 207 19.37 -9.43 -8.47
N THR A 208 19.45 -8.97 -9.71
CA THR A 208 19.73 -9.82 -10.88
C THR A 208 20.56 -9.10 -11.93
N THR A 209 21.31 -9.85 -12.74
CA THR A 209 22.07 -9.29 -13.88
C THR A 209 21.21 -9.10 -15.14
N GLY A 210 19.95 -9.56 -15.11
CA GLY A 210 18.99 -9.42 -16.20
C GLY A 210 18.02 -8.26 -15.98
N PHE A 211 16.99 -8.22 -16.83
CA PHE A 211 15.88 -7.29 -16.66
C PHE A 211 14.95 -7.76 -15.53
N SER A 212 14.43 -6.80 -14.80
CA SER A 212 13.26 -6.95 -13.93
C SER A 212 12.05 -6.30 -14.59
N HIS A 213 10.87 -6.51 -14.01
CA HIS A 213 9.69 -5.72 -14.36
C HIS A 213 9.21 -4.93 -13.15
N GLU A 214 8.86 -3.69 -13.42
CA GLU A 214 8.24 -2.80 -12.47
C GLU A 214 6.81 -2.48 -12.91
N PHE A 215 5.93 -2.32 -11.95
CA PHE A 215 4.59 -1.78 -12.16
C PHE A 215 4.63 -0.31 -11.81
N GLN A 216 4.56 0.52 -12.82
CA GLN A 216 4.72 1.96 -12.74
C GLN A 216 3.35 2.64 -12.92
N ALA A 217 2.84 3.28 -11.88
CA ALA A 217 1.62 4.06 -11.93
C ALA A 217 1.94 5.49 -12.41
N ILE A 218 1.36 5.91 -13.53
CA ILE A 218 1.54 7.25 -14.07
C ILE A 218 0.90 8.27 -13.14
N CYS A 219 1.70 9.19 -12.57
CA CYS A 219 1.25 10.30 -11.74
C CYS A 219 2.28 11.43 -11.75
N GLU A 220 1.82 12.68 -11.57
CA GLU A 220 2.69 13.88 -11.68
C GLU A 220 3.80 13.92 -10.64
N SER A 221 3.51 13.46 -9.40
CA SER A 221 4.46 13.39 -8.28
C SER A 221 5.35 12.15 -8.30
N GLY A 222 5.24 11.32 -9.35
CA GLY A 222 6.07 10.13 -9.54
C GLY A 222 7.55 10.51 -9.69
N GLU A 223 8.42 9.71 -9.08
CA GLU A 223 9.87 9.96 -9.06
C GLU A 223 10.61 9.39 -10.25
N ASP A 224 10.03 8.36 -10.88
CA ASP A 224 10.59 7.69 -12.04
C ASP A 224 10.08 8.36 -13.32
N VAL A 225 10.87 8.22 -14.38
CA VAL A 225 10.45 8.56 -15.74
C VAL A 225 10.35 7.28 -16.55
N ILE A 226 9.17 7.00 -17.06
CA ILE A 226 8.96 5.87 -17.98
C ILE A 226 8.84 6.36 -19.42
N CYS A 227 9.31 5.53 -20.34
CA CYS A 227 9.27 5.74 -21.78
C CYS A 227 8.33 4.71 -22.40
N ILE A 228 7.25 5.13 -23.04
CA ILE A 228 6.29 4.27 -23.72
C ILE A 228 6.53 4.38 -25.23
N ASP A 229 6.87 3.28 -25.89
CA ASP A 229 7.07 3.23 -27.33
C ASP A 229 5.77 3.52 -28.06
N ASN A 230 5.76 4.54 -28.92
CA ASN A 230 4.56 5.02 -29.62
C ASN A 230 4.03 4.03 -30.67
N LYS A 231 4.85 3.04 -31.09
CA LYS A 231 4.47 2.05 -32.11
C LYS A 231 3.98 0.75 -31.49
N THR A 232 4.68 0.28 -30.45
CA THR A 232 4.42 -1.03 -29.84
C THR A 232 3.62 -0.95 -28.56
N GLY A 233 3.61 0.21 -27.88
CA GLY A 233 3.05 0.39 -26.54
C GLY A 233 3.90 -0.23 -25.41
N GLU A 234 5.08 -0.79 -25.75
CA GLU A 234 6.00 -1.34 -24.75
C GLU A 234 6.57 -0.22 -23.86
N ALA A 235 6.64 -0.46 -22.56
CA ALA A 235 7.10 0.53 -21.61
C ALA A 235 8.45 0.14 -20.99
N PHE A 236 9.30 1.14 -20.78
CA PHE A 236 10.64 1.00 -20.21
C PHE A 236 10.84 2.03 -19.10
N ASN A 237 11.56 1.68 -18.04
CA ASN A 237 12.18 2.69 -17.22
C ASN A 237 13.22 3.43 -18.07
N LYS A 238 13.32 4.76 -17.88
CA LYS A 238 14.19 5.62 -18.71
C LYS A 238 15.63 5.14 -18.77
N GLU A 239 16.14 4.54 -17.70
CA GLU A 239 17.52 4.04 -17.61
C GLU A 239 17.84 2.91 -18.58
N VAL A 240 16.84 2.13 -18.99
CA VAL A 240 17.00 0.97 -19.91
C VAL A 240 16.27 1.17 -21.25
N ALA A 241 15.66 2.33 -21.47
CA ALA A 241 15.00 2.63 -22.74
C ALA A 241 16.00 2.66 -23.89
N PRO A 242 15.68 2.07 -25.07
CA PRO A 242 16.53 2.17 -26.27
C PRO A 242 16.78 3.62 -26.67
N LYS A 243 18.02 3.96 -27.09
CA LYS A 243 18.41 5.34 -27.39
C LYS A 243 17.72 5.93 -28.62
N ASP A 244 17.37 5.10 -29.58
CA ASP A 244 16.85 5.49 -30.90
C ASP A 244 15.33 5.24 -31.02
N GLY A 245 14.61 5.13 -29.92
CA GLY A 245 13.16 4.89 -29.90
C GLY A 245 12.32 6.17 -30.02
N ASP A 246 11.11 6.00 -30.57
CA ASP A 246 10.08 7.04 -30.59
C ASP A 246 9.18 6.86 -29.36
N PHE A 247 9.44 7.60 -28.28
CA PHE A 247 8.82 7.43 -26.97
C PHE A 247 8.03 8.63 -26.51
N THR A 248 6.88 8.37 -25.88
CA THR A 248 6.22 9.34 -25.00
C THR A 248 6.70 9.09 -23.55
N GLN A 249 7.13 10.14 -22.87
CA GLN A 249 7.63 10.08 -21.49
C GLN A 249 6.56 10.50 -20.51
N HIS A 250 6.49 9.80 -19.36
CA HIS A 250 5.61 10.13 -18.25
C HIS A 250 6.35 10.00 -16.92
N ASN A 251 6.01 10.88 -15.98
CA ASN A 251 6.37 10.64 -14.59
C ASN A 251 5.50 9.50 -14.05
N ALA A 252 6.11 8.62 -13.28
CA ALA A 252 5.44 7.47 -12.70
C ALA A 252 6.02 7.11 -11.33
N SER A 253 5.28 6.34 -10.58
CA SER A 253 5.72 5.79 -9.30
C SER A 253 5.74 4.27 -9.38
N GLU A 254 6.86 3.66 -8.99
CA GLU A 254 7.01 2.22 -8.84
C GLU A 254 6.13 1.72 -7.68
N ILE A 255 4.98 1.12 -7.99
CA ILE A 255 4.05 0.57 -7.00
C ILE A 255 4.29 -0.91 -6.70
N GLY A 256 5.02 -1.59 -7.56
CA GLY A 256 5.43 -2.98 -7.37
C GLY A 256 6.56 -3.36 -8.31
N ASN A 257 7.32 -4.37 -7.91
CA ASN A 257 8.40 -4.93 -8.70
C ASN A 257 8.44 -6.46 -8.59
N ILE A 258 9.06 -7.07 -9.58
CA ILE A 258 9.26 -8.50 -9.65
C ILE A 258 10.65 -8.80 -10.21
N PHE A 259 11.42 -9.64 -9.49
CA PHE A 259 12.80 -9.98 -9.82
C PHE A 259 13.00 -11.49 -9.93
N PRO A 260 13.53 -12.00 -11.04
CA PRO A 260 14.05 -13.36 -11.08
C PRO A 260 15.43 -13.36 -10.40
N LEU A 261 15.49 -13.70 -9.12
CA LEU A 261 16.74 -13.76 -8.34
C LEU A 261 17.66 -14.90 -8.81
N ASN A 262 17.10 -15.85 -9.55
CA ASN A 262 17.76 -17.07 -10.00
C ASN A 262 18.43 -17.80 -8.82
N THR A 263 19.73 -18.04 -8.87
CA THR A 263 20.47 -18.77 -7.84
C THR A 263 21.35 -17.91 -6.95
N LYS A 264 21.24 -16.57 -7.04
CA LYS A 264 22.14 -15.64 -6.32
C LYS A 264 22.15 -15.88 -4.82
N PHE A 265 20.99 -15.81 -4.18
CA PHE A 265 20.86 -15.97 -2.74
C PHE A 265 21.00 -17.43 -2.29
N SER A 266 20.47 -18.37 -3.08
CA SER A 266 20.64 -19.80 -2.79
C SER A 266 22.10 -20.21 -2.76
N LYS A 267 22.94 -19.69 -3.67
CA LYS A 267 24.39 -19.92 -3.67
C LYS A 267 25.06 -19.31 -2.44
N ALA A 268 24.70 -18.08 -2.06
CA ALA A 268 25.30 -17.42 -0.92
C ALA A 268 25.03 -18.17 0.40
N PHE A 269 23.87 -18.80 0.53
CA PHE A 269 23.49 -19.59 1.71
C PHE A 269 23.66 -21.11 1.54
N ASP A 270 24.27 -21.61 0.46
CA ASP A 270 24.38 -23.05 0.13
C ASP A 270 23.00 -23.74 0.20
N TYR A 271 21.95 -23.13 -0.32
CA TYR A 271 20.62 -23.69 -0.33
C TYR A 271 20.44 -24.61 -1.53
N THR A 272 20.52 -25.91 -1.25
CA THR A 272 20.33 -27.00 -2.22
C THR A 272 19.15 -27.88 -1.81
N TYR A 273 18.64 -28.61 -2.76
CA TYR A 273 17.64 -29.68 -2.52
C TYR A 273 18.12 -31.00 -3.14
N THR A 274 17.60 -32.11 -2.62
CA THR A 274 17.89 -33.44 -3.18
C THR A 274 16.89 -33.74 -4.29
N ASN A 275 17.37 -33.95 -5.51
CA ASN A 275 16.55 -34.32 -6.68
C ASN A 275 16.10 -35.80 -6.65
N LYS A 276 15.35 -36.24 -7.68
CA LYS A 276 14.82 -37.62 -7.78
C LYS A 276 15.95 -38.67 -7.86
N GLU A 277 17.10 -38.31 -8.38
CA GLU A 277 18.29 -39.16 -8.52
C GLU A 277 19.20 -39.13 -7.28
N GLY A 278 18.77 -38.48 -6.18
CA GLY A 278 19.56 -38.36 -4.95
C GLY A 278 20.70 -37.34 -5.02
N LYS A 279 20.78 -36.51 -6.06
CA LYS A 279 21.84 -35.49 -6.24
C LYS A 279 21.39 -34.15 -5.66
N GLN A 280 22.36 -33.41 -5.12
CA GLN A 280 22.14 -32.03 -4.68
C GLN A 280 22.04 -31.10 -5.89
N GLN A 281 21.02 -30.25 -5.88
CA GLN A 281 20.77 -29.22 -6.89
C GLN A 281 20.52 -27.88 -6.21
N ILE A 282 20.96 -26.81 -6.85
CA ILE A 282 20.74 -25.44 -6.33
C ILE A 282 19.28 -25.01 -6.53
N VAL A 283 18.72 -24.27 -5.57
CA VAL A 283 17.36 -23.73 -5.64
C VAL A 283 17.32 -22.43 -6.44
N TYR A 284 16.30 -22.26 -7.28
CA TYR A 284 15.99 -21.01 -7.98
C TYR A 284 15.00 -20.19 -7.16
N MET A 285 15.15 -18.87 -7.13
CA MET A 285 14.36 -17.96 -6.32
C MET A 285 13.82 -16.80 -7.15
N GLY A 286 12.65 -16.31 -6.75
CA GLY A 286 12.07 -15.04 -7.19
C GLY A 286 11.70 -14.15 -6.01
N SER A 287 11.69 -12.83 -6.22
CA SER A 287 11.29 -11.80 -5.24
C SER A 287 10.30 -10.85 -5.87
N TYR A 288 9.22 -10.52 -5.12
CA TYR A 288 8.06 -9.83 -5.65
C TYR A 288 7.55 -8.81 -4.61
N GLY A 289 7.76 -7.51 -4.83
CA GLY A 289 7.44 -6.43 -3.90
C GLY A 289 6.23 -5.59 -4.30
N ILE A 290 5.40 -5.17 -3.34
CA ILE A 290 4.37 -4.13 -3.48
C ILE A 290 4.48 -3.19 -2.28
N GLY A 291 4.68 -1.90 -2.52
CA GLY A 291 4.69 -0.87 -1.48
C GLY A 291 3.28 -0.49 -1.05
N THR A 292 2.72 -1.12 0.01
CA THR A 292 1.32 -0.92 0.40
C THR A 292 1.04 0.49 0.91
N SER A 293 1.96 1.10 1.65
CA SER A 293 1.85 2.51 2.03
C SER A 293 2.02 3.47 0.86
N ARG A 294 2.89 3.13 -0.12
CA ARG A 294 3.05 3.90 -1.36
C ARG A 294 1.77 3.85 -2.20
N LEU A 295 1.09 2.70 -2.28
CA LEU A 295 -0.22 2.59 -2.93
C LEU A 295 -1.23 3.57 -2.36
N MET A 296 -1.27 3.77 -1.04
CA MET A 296 -2.14 4.77 -0.42
C MET A 296 -1.82 6.19 -0.93
N GLY A 297 -0.53 6.54 -1.04
CA GLY A 297 -0.09 7.81 -1.62
C GLY A 297 -0.53 7.97 -3.08
N VAL A 298 -0.27 6.95 -3.92
CA VAL A 298 -0.64 6.95 -5.35
C VAL A 298 -2.16 7.08 -5.53
N LEU A 299 -2.97 6.41 -4.72
CA LEU A 299 -4.42 6.55 -4.78
C LEU A 299 -4.88 7.99 -4.55
N VAL A 300 -4.27 8.71 -3.60
CA VAL A 300 -4.58 10.12 -3.37
C VAL A 300 -4.09 11.01 -4.51
N GLU A 301 -2.91 10.74 -5.08
CA GLU A 301 -2.40 11.47 -6.25
C GLU A 301 -3.31 11.30 -7.49
N LYS A 302 -3.98 10.15 -7.62
CA LYS A 302 -4.86 9.86 -8.76
C LYS A 302 -6.31 10.29 -8.52
N PHE A 303 -6.78 10.16 -7.28
CA PHE A 303 -8.20 10.33 -6.95
C PHE A 303 -8.39 11.45 -5.93
N HIS A 304 -8.41 12.68 -6.43
CA HIS A 304 -8.68 13.88 -5.66
C HIS A 304 -9.33 14.95 -6.54
N ASP A 305 -9.87 15.99 -5.90
CA ASP A 305 -10.26 17.25 -6.51
C ASP A 305 -9.83 18.43 -5.61
N GLU A 306 -10.21 19.64 -5.96
CA GLU A 306 -9.92 20.86 -5.19
C GLU A 306 -10.48 20.83 -3.75
N LYS A 307 -11.45 19.96 -3.46
CA LYS A 307 -12.10 19.85 -2.14
C LYS A 307 -11.46 18.81 -1.25
N GLY A 308 -10.73 17.84 -1.81
CA GLY A 308 -10.09 16.79 -1.05
C GLY A 308 -9.99 15.46 -1.79
N ILE A 309 -9.85 14.39 -1.03
CA ILE A 309 -9.65 13.02 -1.55
C ILE A 309 -10.96 12.47 -2.15
N ILE A 310 -10.83 11.56 -3.10
CA ILE A 310 -11.92 10.76 -3.68
C ILE A 310 -11.54 9.28 -3.58
N TRP A 311 -11.73 8.67 -2.41
CA TRP A 311 -11.34 7.26 -2.25
C TRP A 311 -12.14 6.33 -3.15
N PRO A 312 -11.49 5.38 -3.85
CA PRO A 312 -12.19 4.22 -4.42
C PRO A 312 -12.99 3.49 -3.31
N LYS A 313 -14.21 3.06 -3.65
CA LYS A 313 -15.12 2.41 -2.68
C LYS A 313 -14.47 1.22 -1.97
N SER A 314 -13.59 0.49 -2.67
CA SER A 314 -12.87 -0.68 -2.15
C SER A 314 -11.95 -0.39 -0.96
N VAL A 315 -11.42 0.83 -0.84
CA VAL A 315 -10.44 1.21 0.19
C VAL A 315 -10.87 2.38 1.06
N ALA A 316 -12.00 3.02 0.78
CA ALA A 316 -12.52 4.12 1.57
C ALA A 316 -12.59 3.76 3.06
N PRO A 317 -12.20 4.67 3.98
CA PRO A 317 -12.15 4.37 5.42
C PRO A 317 -13.52 4.05 6.00
N PHE A 318 -14.56 4.66 5.45
CA PHE A 318 -15.97 4.41 5.73
C PHE A 318 -16.75 4.46 4.42
N THR A 319 -17.88 3.77 4.36
CA THR A 319 -18.80 3.87 3.21
C THR A 319 -19.58 5.18 3.26
N ILE A 320 -20.00 5.59 4.46
CA ILE A 320 -20.89 6.73 4.69
C ILE A 320 -20.26 7.74 5.65
N TYR A 321 -20.39 9.01 5.27
CA TYR A 321 -20.30 10.14 6.19
C TYR A 321 -21.74 10.62 6.51
N LEU A 322 -22.22 10.37 7.73
CA LEU A 322 -23.53 10.80 8.20
C LEU A 322 -23.43 12.15 8.90
N ALA A 323 -24.04 13.18 8.37
CA ALA A 323 -24.08 14.52 8.96
C ALA A 323 -25.46 14.82 9.54
N GLY A 324 -25.58 14.87 10.86
CA GLY A 324 -26.72 15.48 11.55
C GLY A 324 -26.54 17.01 11.59
N LEU A 325 -27.44 17.78 10.98
CA LEU A 325 -27.35 19.24 10.96
C LEU A 325 -28.22 19.86 12.04
N ASN A 326 -27.65 20.79 12.83
CA ASN A 326 -28.31 21.42 13.98
C ASN A 326 -28.79 20.39 15.00
N ILE A 327 -27.88 19.55 15.46
CA ILE A 327 -28.13 18.45 16.41
C ILE A 327 -28.40 18.92 17.85
N ASP A 328 -28.41 20.22 18.14
CA ASP A 328 -28.97 20.86 19.31
C ASP A 328 -30.53 20.80 19.33
N ASP A 329 -31.14 20.60 18.16
CA ASP A 329 -32.55 20.22 18.04
C ASP A 329 -32.70 18.73 18.35
N GLU A 330 -33.43 18.41 19.44
CA GLU A 330 -33.56 17.03 19.93
C GLU A 330 -34.24 16.09 18.90
N GLU A 331 -35.20 16.60 18.11
CA GLU A 331 -35.86 15.79 17.05
C GLU A 331 -34.86 15.41 15.96
N ILE A 332 -34.04 16.34 15.49
CA ILE A 332 -33.00 16.08 14.47
C ILE A 332 -31.95 15.11 14.99
N LYS A 333 -31.52 15.28 16.24
CA LYS A 333 -30.58 14.38 16.89
C LYS A 333 -31.10 12.96 16.96
N GLN A 334 -32.36 12.77 17.41
CA GLN A 334 -32.98 11.44 17.45
C GLN A 334 -33.09 10.80 16.08
N GLN A 335 -33.44 11.57 15.03
CA GLN A 335 -33.49 11.07 13.66
C GLN A 335 -32.10 10.66 13.16
N ALA A 336 -31.06 11.46 13.42
CA ALA A 336 -29.68 11.14 13.02
C ALA A 336 -29.13 9.93 13.79
N ASP A 337 -29.39 9.82 15.10
CA ASP A 337 -29.03 8.66 15.90
C ASP A 337 -29.74 7.39 15.40
N ALA A 338 -31.05 7.46 15.07
CA ALA A 338 -31.80 6.34 14.50
C ALA A 338 -31.24 5.92 13.13
N ALA A 339 -30.96 6.87 12.22
CA ALA A 339 -30.34 6.57 10.94
C ALA A 339 -28.96 5.91 11.11
N TYR A 340 -28.16 6.37 12.05
CA TYR A 340 -26.87 5.76 12.37
C TYR A 340 -27.00 4.31 12.85
N GLU A 341 -27.99 4.05 13.73
CA GLU A 341 -28.25 2.69 14.22
C GLU A 341 -28.67 1.75 13.09
N GLU A 342 -29.58 2.19 12.22
CA GLU A 342 -30.04 1.37 11.09
C GLU A 342 -28.92 1.06 10.08
N LEU A 343 -28.08 2.05 9.74
CA LEU A 343 -26.90 1.86 8.92
C LEU A 343 -25.93 0.86 9.55
N THR A 344 -25.68 0.98 10.87
CA THR A 344 -24.80 0.09 11.62
C THR A 344 -25.35 -1.33 11.67
N LYS A 345 -26.64 -1.52 11.96
CA LYS A 345 -27.32 -2.84 11.93
C LYS A 345 -27.27 -3.49 10.55
N ALA A 346 -27.30 -2.66 9.50
CA ALA A 346 -27.18 -3.13 8.11
C ALA A 346 -25.73 -3.51 7.71
N GLY A 347 -24.74 -3.32 8.60
CA GLY A 347 -23.33 -3.60 8.35
C GLY A 347 -22.63 -2.54 7.51
N ILE A 348 -23.20 -1.34 7.36
CA ILE A 348 -22.61 -0.25 6.57
C ILE A 348 -21.65 0.55 7.45
N GLU A 349 -20.39 0.61 7.04
CA GLU A 349 -19.34 1.37 7.74
C GLU A 349 -19.64 2.86 7.69
N THR A 350 -20.05 3.43 8.82
CA THR A 350 -20.51 4.82 8.93
C THR A 350 -19.66 5.64 9.90
N LEU A 351 -19.17 6.80 9.44
CA LEU A 351 -18.66 7.86 10.28
C LEU A 351 -19.80 8.86 10.52
N TYR A 352 -20.30 8.90 11.74
CA TYR A 352 -21.38 9.83 12.13
C TYR A 352 -20.79 11.10 12.71
N ASP A 353 -20.94 12.23 12.03
CA ASP A 353 -20.57 13.55 12.52
C ASP A 353 -21.67 14.11 13.46
N ASP A 354 -21.51 13.77 14.72
CA ASP A 354 -22.36 14.14 15.84
C ASP A 354 -21.93 15.45 16.53
N ARG A 355 -21.01 16.23 15.93
CA ARG A 355 -20.58 17.52 16.47
C ARG A 355 -21.63 18.60 16.21
N ASN A 356 -21.79 19.52 17.15
CA ASN A 356 -22.63 20.72 16.96
C ASN A 356 -21.78 21.85 16.35
N ILE A 357 -21.55 21.79 15.03
CA ILE A 357 -20.81 22.78 14.26
C ILE A 357 -21.60 23.18 13.01
N ALA A 358 -21.19 24.27 12.36
CA ALA A 358 -21.85 24.78 11.16
C ALA A 358 -21.93 23.72 10.05
N PRO A 359 -23.07 23.62 9.32
CA PRO A 359 -23.23 22.65 8.22
C PRO A 359 -22.10 22.69 7.17
N GLY A 360 -21.66 23.90 6.80
CA GLY A 360 -20.56 24.07 5.84
C GLY A 360 -19.26 23.45 6.31
N ALA A 361 -18.96 23.48 7.60
CA ALA A 361 -17.78 22.85 8.18
C ALA A 361 -17.87 21.31 8.08
N LYS A 362 -19.05 20.71 8.37
CA LYS A 362 -19.28 19.27 8.20
C LYS A 362 -19.12 18.83 6.75
N PHE A 363 -19.68 19.60 5.81
CA PHE A 363 -19.55 19.28 4.39
C PHE A 363 -18.11 19.36 3.87
N SER A 364 -17.40 20.40 4.29
CA SER A 364 -15.99 20.55 3.95
C SER A 364 -15.12 19.43 4.55
N ASP A 365 -15.44 18.94 5.78
CA ASP A 365 -14.77 17.75 6.33
C ASP A 365 -15.10 16.48 5.54
N ALA A 366 -16.36 16.26 5.19
CA ALA A 366 -16.78 15.12 4.38
C ALA A 366 -16.07 15.08 3.02
N ASP A 367 -15.96 16.25 2.37
CA ASP A 367 -15.28 16.36 1.06
C ASP A 367 -13.77 16.15 1.19
N LEU A 368 -13.12 16.71 2.23
CA LEU A 368 -11.69 16.52 2.51
C LEU A 368 -11.36 15.04 2.81
N LEU A 369 -12.18 14.39 3.64
CA LEU A 369 -12.02 12.98 4.00
C LEU A 369 -12.27 12.02 2.83
N GLY A 370 -12.98 12.46 1.80
CA GLY A 370 -13.18 11.68 0.58
C GLY A 370 -14.03 10.43 0.73
N ILE A 371 -14.93 10.40 1.72
CA ILE A 371 -15.82 9.27 1.95
C ILE A 371 -16.85 9.20 0.80
N PRO A 372 -17.06 8.01 0.17
CA PRO A 372 -17.81 7.88 -1.08
C PRO A 372 -19.24 8.42 -1.06
N TYR A 373 -19.92 8.27 0.08
CA TYR A 373 -21.31 8.73 0.21
C TYR A 373 -21.45 9.62 1.44
N ARG A 374 -22.25 10.68 1.28
CA ARG A 374 -22.71 11.53 2.37
C ARG A 374 -24.21 11.38 2.56
N ILE A 375 -24.62 11.15 3.80
CA ILE A 375 -26.01 11.21 4.23
C ILE A 375 -26.19 12.45 5.12
N VAL A 376 -27.25 13.20 4.85
CA VAL A 376 -27.63 14.37 5.66
C VAL A 376 -28.99 14.13 6.31
N VAL A 377 -29.07 14.42 7.63
CA VAL A 377 -30.31 14.50 8.39
C VAL A 377 -30.46 15.93 8.89
N SER A 378 -31.61 16.55 8.58
CA SER A 378 -31.90 17.95 8.92
C SER A 378 -33.40 18.21 8.93
N LYS A 379 -33.85 19.41 9.38
CA LYS A 379 -35.24 19.82 9.23
C LYS A 379 -35.77 19.77 7.80
N LYS A 380 -34.91 20.04 6.81
CA LYS A 380 -35.27 20.03 5.38
C LYS A 380 -35.53 18.62 4.85
N THR A 381 -34.93 17.61 5.45
CA THR A 381 -35.11 16.21 5.00
C THR A 381 -36.42 15.59 5.48
N ASN A 382 -37.14 16.22 6.42
CA ASN A 382 -38.50 15.85 6.87
C ASN A 382 -38.66 14.33 7.13
N ARG A 383 -37.86 13.78 8.06
CA ARG A 383 -37.76 12.35 8.43
C ARG A 383 -37.15 11.42 7.38
N GLN A 384 -36.82 11.92 6.20
CA GLN A 384 -36.03 11.24 5.19
C GLN A 384 -34.53 11.52 5.41
N VAL A 385 -33.70 10.90 4.58
CA VAL A 385 -32.25 11.17 4.50
C VAL A 385 -31.90 11.68 3.10
N GLU A 386 -31.02 12.67 3.04
CA GLU A 386 -30.48 13.15 1.78
C GLU A 386 -29.17 12.39 1.50
N LEU A 387 -29.21 11.52 0.46
CA LEU A 387 -28.04 10.76 0.00
C LEU A 387 -27.36 11.51 -1.14
N LYS A 388 -26.06 11.72 -1.02
CA LYS A 388 -25.21 12.28 -2.08
C LYS A 388 -23.94 11.44 -2.26
N GLU A 389 -23.59 11.14 -3.50
CA GLU A 389 -22.28 10.56 -3.85
C GLU A 389 -21.21 11.65 -3.90
N ARG A 390 -19.96 11.34 -3.44
CA ARG A 390 -18.85 12.32 -3.35
C ARG A 390 -18.57 13.01 -4.69
N THR A 391 -18.67 12.29 -5.79
CA THR A 391 -18.36 12.78 -7.14
C THR A 391 -19.58 13.36 -7.87
N SER A 392 -20.79 13.20 -7.35
CA SER A 392 -22.01 13.70 -7.98
C SER A 392 -22.35 15.10 -7.51
N PRO A 393 -22.82 16.02 -8.38
CA PRO A 393 -23.43 17.28 -7.97
C PRO A 393 -24.82 17.07 -7.35
N GLU A 394 -25.51 15.97 -7.67
CA GLU A 394 -26.90 15.70 -7.32
C GLU A 394 -27.02 14.98 -5.98
N SER A 395 -28.11 15.24 -5.27
CA SER A 395 -28.53 14.51 -4.08
C SER A 395 -29.95 13.97 -4.25
N THR A 396 -30.30 12.94 -3.49
CA THR A 396 -31.61 12.28 -3.54
C THR A 396 -32.17 12.14 -2.15
N LEU A 397 -33.43 12.56 -1.94
CA LEU A 397 -34.16 12.29 -0.71
C LEU A 397 -34.76 10.89 -0.75
N LEU A 398 -34.52 10.10 0.28
CA LEU A 398 -34.95 8.71 0.41
C LEU A 398 -35.34 8.41 1.86
N ASP A 399 -36.25 7.46 2.05
CA ASP A 399 -36.36 6.82 3.35
C ASP A 399 -35.12 5.97 3.63
N ILE A 400 -34.82 5.75 4.91
CA ILE A 400 -33.56 5.08 5.30
C ILE A 400 -33.45 3.65 4.74
N ALA A 401 -34.54 2.88 4.68
CA ALA A 401 -34.52 1.51 4.19
C ALA A 401 -34.20 1.43 2.66
N PRO A 402 -34.83 2.20 1.75
CA PRO A 402 -34.40 2.33 0.36
C PRO A 402 -32.96 2.84 0.20
N CYS A 403 -32.52 3.78 1.06
CA CYS A 403 -31.14 4.25 1.07
C CYS A 403 -30.17 3.11 1.34
N ILE A 404 -30.39 2.31 2.38
CA ILE A 404 -29.58 1.11 2.73
C ILE A 404 -29.57 0.12 1.56
N ALA A 405 -30.73 -0.14 0.92
CA ALA A 405 -30.79 -1.05 -0.21
C ALA A 405 -29.93 -0.58 -1.40
N ARG A 406 -29.92 0.72 -1.69
CA ARG A 406 -29.07 1.32 -2.74
C ARG A 406 -27.58 1.24 -2.44
N LEU A 407 -27.20 1.34 -1.16
CA LEU A 407 -25.79 1.27 -0.74
C LEU A 407 -25.20 -0.14 -0.76
N LYS A 408 -26.06 -1.17 -0.81
CA LYS A 408 -25.65 -2.60 -0.87
C LYS A 408 -25.54 -3.13 -2.30
N GLN A 409 -26.00 -2.38 -3.30
CA GLN A 409 -25.81 -2.67 -4.72
C GLN A 409 -24.42 -2.25 -5.21
#